data_299643fa0a373193977f52f080a8f614
#
_entry.id   299643fa0a373193977f52f080a8f614
#
_cell.length_a   1.000
_cell.length_b   1.000
_cell.length_c   1.000
_cell.angle_alpha   90.00
_cell.angle_beta   90.00
_cell.angle_gamma   90.00
#
_symmetry.space_group_name_H-M   'P 1'
#
loop_
_entity.id
_entity.type
_entity.pdbx_description
1 polymer ?
#
loop_
_entity_poly.entity_id
_entity_poly.type
_entity_poly.pdbx_seq_one_letter_code
_entity_poly.pdbx_strand_id
1 'polypeptide(L)'
;MEPKDFFGSGLSVAADVNNSAGSQATPVGVAQIPGLNTLGISLVRFDFAPHGIIAPHTHPRATEILTVLEGTVLAGFVTSIPDNRLITKTLNKGDVFVFPVGLIHFLQNVGKGHAVALAALNSQNPGVIPIANSVFGSHPDIPTDILAKAFQTDAAIIANIQAKF
;
A
#
# COMPACT_ATOMS: atom_id res chain seq x y z
N MET A 1 -10.29 -5.49 30.55
CA MET A 1 -9.96 -4.46 29.55
C MET A 1 -9.36 -3.26 30.26
N GLU A 2 -8.20 -2.86 29.86
CA GLU A 2 -7.42 -1.78 30.45
C GLU A 2 -7.26 -0.65 29.41
N PRO A 3 -7.02 0.62 29.82
CA PRO A 3 -6.79 1.72 28.87
C PRO A 3 -5.71 1.41 27.82
N LYS A 4 -4.68 0.65 28.19
CA LYS A 4 -3.60 0.20 27.28
C LYS A 4 -4.10 -0.66 26.11
N ASP A 5 -5.24 -1.34 26.26
CA ASP A 5 -5.82 -2.18 25.19
C ASP A 5 -6.42 -1.32 24.06
N PHE A 6 -6.65 -0.03 24.31
CA PHE A 6 -7.27 0.93 23.39
C PHE A 6 -6.34 2.08 23.00
N PHE A 7 -5.06 1.99 23.34
CA PHE A 7 -4.09 3.05 23.14
C PHE A 7 -2.92 2.61 22.30
N GLY A 8 -2.51 3.47 21.38
CA GLY A 8 -1.25 3.35 20.62
C GLY A 8 -0.58 4.71 20.54
N SER A 9 0.74 4.72 20.42
CA SER A 9 1.53 5.94 20.24
C SER A 9 2.60 5.72 19.18
N GLY A 10 3.30 6.80 18.78
CA GLY A 10 4.44 6.72 17.85
C GLY A 10 4.15 7.21 16.44
N LEU A 11 2.89 7.43 16.04
CA LEU A 11 2.59 7.97 14.71
C LEU A 11 3.07 9.44 14.49
N SER A 12 3.57 10.12 15.53
CA SER A 12 4.22 11.42 15.39
C SER A 12 5.67 11.32 14.93
N VAL A 13 6.28 10.13 15.04
CA VAL A 13 7.67 9.89 14.65
C VAL A 13 7.70 9.42 13.20
N ALA A 14 8.49 10.12 12.37
CA ALA A 14 8.72 9.70 11.00
C ALA A 14 9.45 8.35 10.96
N ALA A 15 8.99 7.47 10.09
CA ALA A 15 9.65 6.19 9.86
C ALA A 15 10.90 6.37 8.97
N ASP A 16 11.85 5.42 9.08
CA ASP A 16 13.02 5.39 8.18
C ASP A 16 12.57 5.01 6.76
N VAL A 17 12.87 5.89 5.81
CA VAL A 17 12.55 5.73 4.38
C VAL A 17 13.79 5.39 3.53
N ASN A 18 14.92 5.09 4.16
CA ASN A 18 16.17 4.73 3.49
C ASN A 18 16.14 3.26 2.99
N ASN A 19 15.28 2.99 2.03
CA ASN A 19 15.12 1.69 1.38
C ASN A 19 14.87 1.86 -0.12
N SER A 20 14.79 0.77 -0.87
CA SER A 20 14.64 0.80 -2.33
C SER A 20 13.33 1.45 -2.82
N ALA A 21 12.29 1.45 -2.01
CA ALA A 21 11.01 2.10 -2.32
C ALA A 21 11.01 3.59 -1.95
N GLY A 22 11.93 4.03 -1.09
CA GLY A 22 11.96 5.40 -0.57
C GLY A 22 10.74 5.72 0.29
N SER A 23 10.13 4.73 0.93
CA SER A 23 8.91 4.92 1.72
C SER A 23 8.77 3.89 2.83
N GLN A 24 7.92 4.21 3.80
CA GLN A 24 7.54 3.27 4.87
C GLN A 24 6.07 3.43 5.23
N ALA A 25 5.38 2.30 5.36
CA ALA A 25 4.04 2.24 5.94
C ALA A 25 4.13 1.78 7.40
N THR A 26 3.51 2.54 8.31
CA THR A 26 3.43 2.22 9.74
C THR A 26 1.97 1.92 10.09
N PRO A 27 1.57 0.64 10.14
CA PRO A 27 0.19 0.25 10.41
C PRO A 27 -0.17 0.35 11.89
N VAL A 28 -1.43 0.68 12.16
CA VAL A 28 -2.07 0.59 13.47
C VAL A 28 -3.39 -0.17 13.31
N GLY A 29 -3.33 -1.46 13.49
CA GLY A 29 -4.45 -2.38 13.42
C GLY A 29 -4.63 -3.16 14.72
N VAL A 30 -5.39 -4.24 14.67
CA VAL A 30 -5.68 -5.08 15.83
C VAL A 30 -4.42 -5.69 16.48
N ALA A 31 -3.35 -5.87 15.69
CA ALA A 31 -2.07 -6.39 16.21
C ALA A 31 -1.36 -5.37 17.11
N GLN A 32 -1.53 -4.06 16.87
CA GLN A 32 -0.95 -2.98 17.65
C GLN A 32 -1.87 -2.52 18.79
N ILE A 33 -3.19 -2.53 18.54
CA ILE A 33 -4.22 -2.11 19.50
C ILE A 33 -5.27 -3.22 19.62
N PRO A 34 -5.16 -4.12 20.61
CA PRO A 34 -6.09 -5.26 20.75
C PRO A 34 -7.56 -4.86 20.86
N GLY A 35 -7.85 -3.67 21.41
CA GLY A 35 -9.20 -3.13 21.52
C GLY A 35 -9.88 -2.83 20.18
N LEU A 36 -9.14 -2.86 19.07
CA LEU A 36 -9.72 -2.78 17.72
C LEU A 36 -10.38 -4.09 17.27
N ASN A 37 -10.22 -5.18 18.01
CA ASN A 37 -10.82 -6.46 17.65
C ASN A 37 -12.35 -6.33 17.49
N THR A 38 -12.87 -6.78 16.37
CA THR A 38 -14.29 -6.70 15.95
C THR A 38 -14.83 -5.29 15.61
N LEU A 39 -14.02 -4.22 15.75
CA LEU A 39 -14.50 -2.86 15.49
C LEU A 39 -14.42 -2.44 14.01
N GLY A 40 -13.72 -3.21 13.17
CA GLY A 40 -13.73 -3.04 11.72
C GLY A 40 -13.03 -1.77 11.22
N ILE A 41 -12.04 -1.26 11.95
CA ILE A 41 -11.24 -0.09 11.54
C ILE A 41 -9.76 -0.31 11.83
N SER A 42 -8.92 0.35 11.04
CA SER A 42 -7.48 0.48 11.26
C SER A 42 -6.95 1.78 10.64
N LEU A 43 -5.71 2.10 10.96
CA LEU A 43 -5.03 3.30 10.51
C LEU A 43 -3.66 2.92 9.97
N VAL A 44 -3.12 3.69 9.03
CA VAL A 44 -1.74 3.57 8.57
C VAL A 44 -1.16 4.96 8.29
N ARG A 45 0.06 5.20 8.78
CA ARG A 45 0.86 6.36 8.39
C ARG A 45 1.81 5.95 7.27
N PHE A 46 1.94 6.81 6.26
CA PHE A 46 2.93 6.69 5.19
C PHE A 46 3.92 7.83 5.27
N ASP A 47 5.20 7.49 5.28
CA ASP A 47 6.31 8.41 5.16
C ASP A 47 7.02 8.17 3.82
N PHE A 48 7.39 9.25 3.12
CA PHE A 48 8.02 9.18 1.80
C PHE A 48 9.24 10.10 1.72
N ALA A 49 10.35 9.57 1.21
CA ALA A 49 11.40 10.39 0.62
C ALA A 49 10.94 11.02 -0.71
N PRO A 50 11.65 12.00 -1.27
CA PRO A 50 11.41 12.44 -2.64
C PRO A 50 11.40 11.25 -3.61
N HIS A 51 10.38 11.19 -4.49
CA HIS A 51 10.13 10.09 -5.43
C HIS A 51 9.81 8.71 -4.82
N GLY A 52 9.71 8.61 -3.48
CA GLY A 52 9.32 7.38 -2.78
C GLY A 52 7.93 6.91 -3.21
N ILE A 53 7.73 5.58 -3.24
CA ILE A 53 6.50 4.96 -3.71
C ILE A 53 5.92 3.98 -2.69
N ILE A 54 4.61 3.90 -2.59
CA ILE A 54 3.92 2.68 -2.16
C ILE A 54 3.56 1.93 -3.44
N ALA A 55 4.24 0.81 -3.66
CA ALA A 55 4.12 0.01 -4.88
C ALA A 55 2.67 -0.46 -5.11
N PRO A 56 2.28 -0.79 -6.35
CA PRO A 56 0.95 -1.32 -6.64
C PRO A 56 0.59 -2.51 -5.75
N HIS A 57 -0.52 -2.37 -5.02
CA HIS A 57 -1.01 -3.36 -4.06
C HIS A 57 -2.54 -3.31 -3.98
N THR A 58 -3.13 -4.24 -3.24
CA THR A 58 -4.56 -4.23 -2.94
C THR A 58 -4.81 -4.62 -1.48
N HIS A 59 -5.92 -4.12 -0.94
CA HIS A 59 -6.46 -4.57 0.35
C HIS A 59 -7.66 -5.49 0.09
N PRO A 60 -7.52 -6.82 0.33
CA PRO A 60 -8.59 -7.75 0.00
C PRO A 60 -9.83 -7.62 0.91
N ARG A 61 -9.70 -6.96 2.06
CA ARG A 61 -10.74 -6.88 3.08
C ARG A 61 -11.06 -5.46 3.54
N ALA A 62 -10.67 -4.43 2.77
CA ALA A 62 -10.96 -3.03 3.15
C ALA A 62 -11.01 -2.08 1.97
N THR A 63 -11.85 -1.08 2.07
CA THR A 63 -11.73 0.20 1.40
C THR A 63 -10.80 1.10 2.23
N GLU A 64 -10.00 1.90 1.56
CA GLU A 64 -9.07 2.84 2.18
C GLU A 64 -9.46 4.28 1.86
N ILE A 65 -9.38 5.18 2.84
CA ILE A 65 -9.47 6.62 2.65
C ILE A 65 -8.19 7.27 3.14
N LEU A 66 -7.55 8.07 2.31
CA LEU A 66 -6.25 8.69 2.57
C LEU A 66 -6.36 10.20 2.59
N THR A 67 -5.61 10.86 3.49
CA THR A 67 -5.38 12.30 3.48
C THR A 67 -3.89 12.61 3.49
N VAL A 68 -3.47 13.63 2.75
CA VAL A 68 -2.09 14.12 2.75
C VAL A 68 -1.91 15.12 3.89
N LEU A 69 -0.94 14.86 4.76
CA LEU A 69 -0.60 15.73 5.89
C LEU A 69 0.55 16.69 5.54
N GLU A 70 1.47 16.26 4.67
CA GLU A 70 2.62 17.03 4.23
C GLU A 70 3.06 16.60 2.83
N GLY A 71 3.56 17.54 2.04
CA GLY A 71 4.07 17.30 0.69
C GLY A 71 3.00 17.16 -0.37
N THR A 72 3.35 16.50 -1.47
CA THR A 72 2.48 16.31 -2.64
C THR A 72 2.58 14.86 -3.12
N VAL A 73 1.45 14.16 -3.15
CA VAL A 73 1.37 12.73 -3.45
C VAL A 73 0.48 12.48 -4.66
N LEU A 74 0.99 11.76 -5.66
CA LEU A 74 0.17 11.17 -6.71
C LEU A 74 -0.46 9.90 -6.15
N ALA A 75 -1.78 9.85 -6.14
CA ALA A 75 -2.57 8.68 -5.77
C ALA A 75 -3.27 8.12 -7.01
N GLY A 76 -3.37 6.79 -7.12
CA GLY A 76 -4.08 6.19 -8.25
C GLY A 76 -4.54 4.77 -7.98
N PHE A 77 -5.65 4.38 -8.64
CA PHE A 77 -6.14 3.00 -8.67
C PHE A 77 -6.64 2.61 -10.05
N VAL A 78 -6.69 1.31 -10.31
CA VAL A 78 -7.18 0.74 -11.57
C VAL A 78 -8.54 0.09 -11.34
N THR A 79 -9.52 0.43 -12.18
CA THR A 79 -10.85 -0.20 -12.16
C THR A 79 -10.77 -1.66 -12.65
N SER A 80 -11.79 -2.46 -12.33
CA SER A 80 -11.91 -3.82 -12.88
C SER A 80 -12.20 -3.82 -14.38
N ILE A 81 -12.05 -5.00 -15.01
CA ILE A 81 -12.55 -5.24 -16.36
C ILE A 81 -14.09 -5.02 -16.42
N PRO A 82 -14.67 -4.59 -17.57
CA PRO A 82 -14.02 -4.50 -18.89
C PRO A 82 -13.18 -3.23 -19.12
N ASP A 83 -13.35 -2.19 -18.30
CA ASP A 83 -12.76 -0.87 -18.59
C ASP A 83 -11.26 -0.81 -18.26
N ASN A 84 -10.82 -1.47 -17.19
CA ASN A 84 -9.43 -1.51 -16.73
C ASN A 84 -8.78 -0.11 -16.70
N ARG A 85 -9.55 0.89 -16.26
CA ARG A 85 -9.20 2.31 -16.37
C ARG A 85 -8.37 2.76 -15.18
N LEU A 86 -7.26 3.44 -15.44
CA LEU A 86 -6.48 4.13 -14.41
C LEU A 86 -7.14 5.45 -14.03
N ILE A 87 -7.42 5.64 -12.74
CA ILE A 87 -7.91 6.87 -12.14
C ILE A 87 -6.82 7.41 -11.21
N THR A 88 -6.33 8.62 -11.47
CA THR A 88 -5.27 9.25 -10.69
C THR A 88 -5.61 10.68 -10.29
N LYS A 89 -5.00 11.12 -9.19
CA LYS A 89 -5.05 12.51 -8.75
C LYS A 89 -3.77 12.88 -8.02
N THR A 90 -3.19 14.02 -8.34
CA THR A 90 -2.16 14.64 -7.50
C THR A 90 -2.85 15.34 -6.34
N LEU A 91 -2.47 14.96 -5.13
CA LEU A 91 -3.01 15.42 -3.87
C LEU A 91 -2.00 16.33 -3.17
N ASN A 92 -2.47 17.46 -2.67
CA ASN A 92 -1.73 18.36 -1.81
C ASN A 92 -2.16 18.20 -0.35
N LYS A 93 -1.44 18.82 0.56
CA LYS A 93 -1.79 18.85 1.99
C LYS A 93 -3.27 19.20 2.20
N GLY A 94 -4.01 18.34 2.91
CA GLY A 94 -5.43 18.48 3.22
C GLY A 94 -6.35 17.81 2.19
N ASP A 95 -5.84 17.40 1.03
CA ASP A 95 -6.65 16.66 0.06
C ASP A 95 -6.91 15.22 0.54
N VAL A 96 -8.04 14.66 0.10
CA VAL A 96 -8.51 13.32 0.46
C VAL A 96 -8.76 12.52 -0.80
N PHE A 97 -8.42 11.22 -0.78
CA PHE A 97 -8.67 10.28 -1.88
C PHE A 97 -9.15 8.93 -1.34
N VAL A 98 -9.96 8.22 -2.12
CA VAL A 98 -10.53 6.91 -1.72
C VAL A 98 -10.03 5.82 -2.67
N PHE A 99 -9.61 4.69 -2.10
CA PHE A 99 -9.29 3.47 -2.82
C PHE A 99 -10.36 2.41 -2.50
N PRO A 100 -11.20 2.03 -3.48
CA PRO A 100 -12.22 1.01 -3.28
C PRO A 100 -11.61 -0.36 -2.97
N VAL A 101 -12.32 -1.16 -2.15
CA VAL A 101 -11.88 -2.50 -1.76
C VAL A 101 -11.51 -3.36 -2.97
N GLY A 102 -10.38 -4.08 -2.86
CA GLY A 102 -9.92 -5.03 -3.87
C GLY A 102 -9.27 -4.41 -5.11
N LEU A 103 -9.40 -3.10 -5.36
CA LEU A 103 -8.78 -2.47 -6.51
C LEU A 103 -7.27 -2.25 -6.28
N ILE A 104 -6.48 -2.52 -7.32
CA ILE A 104 -5.04 -2.27 -7.31
C ILE A 104 -4.81 -0.77 -7.28
N HIS A 105 -4.02 -0.31 -6.32
CA HIS A 105 -3.72 1.11 -6.12
C HIS A 105 -2.27 1.33 -5.69
N PHE A 106 -1.82 2.57 -5.83
CA PHE A 106 -0.44 2.99 -5.56
C PHE A 106 -0.37 4.45 -5.13
N LEU A 107 0.75 4.81 -4.49
CA LEU A 107 1.10 6.18 -4.13
C LEU A 107 2.52 6.50 -4.60
N GLN A 108 2.76 7.76 -4.92
CA GLN A 108 4.10 8.28 -5.21
C GLN A 108 4.24 9.70 -4.66
N ASN A 109 5.31 9.99 -3.94
CA ASN A 109 5.69 11.36 -3.64
C ASN A 109 6.22 12.04 -4.89
N VAL A 110 5.48 13.00 -5.43
CA VAL A 110 5.84 13.79 -6.62
C VAL A 110 6.36 15.18 -6.25
N GLY A 111 6.45 15.49 -4.95
CA GLY A 111 7.05 16.70 -4.42
C GLY A 111 8.58 16.62 -4.36
N LYS A 112 9.22 17.78 -4.09
CA LYS A 112 10.68 17.89 -3.97
C LYS A 112 11.21 17.51 -2.58
N GLY A 113 10.36 17.54 -1.55
CA GLY A 113 10.68 17.22 -0.17
C GLY A 113 10.06 15.89 0.27
N HIS A 114 10.16 15.59 1.55
CA HIS A 114 9.43 14.48 2.16
C HIS A 114 7.93 14.70 2.05
N ALA A 115 7.18 13.61 2.06
CA ALA A 115 5.72 13.65 2.14
C ALA A 115 5.23 12.72 3.24
N VAL A 116 4.09 13.08 3.84
CA VAL A 116 3.41 12.29 4.87
C VAL A 116 1.94 12.19 4.52
N ALA A 117 1.40 10.98 4.58
CA ALA A 117 -0.03 10.74 4.46
C ALA A 117 -0.53 9.85 5.60
N LEU A 118 -1.81 9.95 5.89
CA LEU A 118 -2.51 9.12 6.85
C LEU A 118 -3.71 8.49 6.15
N ALA A 119 -3.87 7.18 6.29
CA ALA A 119 -5.05 6.49 5.76
C ALA A 119 -5.78 5.72 6.84
N ALA A 120 -7.10 5.65 6.69
CA ALA A 120 -7.98 4.83 7.49
C ALA A 120 -8.63 3.75 6.62
N LEU A 121 -8.80 2.55 7.19
CA LEU A 121 -9.35 1.39 6.49
C LEU A 121 -10.54 0.84 7.28
N ASN A 122 -11.59 0.42 6.59
CA ASN A 122 -12.77 -0.15 7.21
C ASN A 122 -12.62 -1.66 7.53
N SER A 123 -11.45 -2.01 8.07
CA SER A 123 -11.13 -3.35 8.60
C SER A 123 -10.07 -3.24 9.68
N GLN A 124 -10.20 -4.00 10.75
CA GLN A 124 -9.17 -4.16 11.79
C GLN A 124 -7.93 -4.92 11.30
N ASN A 125 -8.10 -5.68 10.19
CA ASN A 125 -7.06 -6.46 9.51
C ASN A 125 -7.33 -6.45 7.99
N PRO A 126 -6.98 -5.37 7.29
CA PRO A 126 -7.30 -5.18 5.87
C PRO A 126 -6.59 -6.19 4.95
N GLY A 127 -5.45 -6.71 5.38
CA GLY A 127 -4.52 -7.41 4.51
C GLY A 127 -3.84 -6.46 3.54
N VAL A 128 -2.69 -6.87 3.05
CA VAL A 128 -1.95 -6.18 1.97
C VAL A 128 -1.44 -7.24 1.01
N ILE A 129 -1.71 -7.08 -0.26
CA ILE A 129 -1.22 -7.93 -1.35
C ILE A 129 -0.41 -7.04 -2.29
N PRO A 130 0.92 -6.91 -2.10
CA PRO A 130 1.80 -6.24 -3.05
C PRO A 130 1.83 -7.07 -4.35
N ILE A 131 1.46 -6.47 -5.47
CA ILE A 131 1.23 -7.25 -6.71
C ILE A 131 2.50 -7.94 -7.19
N ALA A 132 3.61 -7.22 -7.25
CA ALA A 132 4.88 -7.79 -7.71
C ALA A 132 5.37 -8.93 -6.81
N ASN A 133 5.38 -8.73 -5.48
CA ASN A 133 5.77 -9.76 -4.52
C ASN A 133 4.85 -10.99 -4.60
N SER A 134 3.55 -10.79 -4.73
CA SER A 134 2.58 -11.89 -4.77
C SER A 134 2.70 -12.71 -6.06
N VAL A 135 3.11 -12.08 -7.16
CA VAL A 135 3.23 -12.74 -8.46
C VAL A 135 4.61 -13.37 -8.65
N PHE A 136 5.68 -12.66 -8.29
CA PHE A 136 7.05 -13.07 -8.58
C PHE A 136 7.82 -13.61 -7.38
N GLY A 137 7.35 -13.36 -6.15
CA GLY A 137 8.00 -13.77 -4.90
C GLY A 137 7.12 -14.66 -4.03
N SER A 138 6.22 -15.44 -4.59
CA SER A 138 5.42 -16.43 -3.84
C SER A 138 6.25 -17.63 -3.39
N HIS A 139 5.87 -18.26 -2.29
CA HIS A 139 6.51 -19.49 -1.80
C HIS A 139 5.48 -20.62 -1.63
N PRO A 140 5.53 -21.71 -2.45
CA PRO A 140 6.48 -21.90 -3.57
C PRO A 140 6.19 -20.95 -4.73
N ASP A 141 7.17 -20.82 -5.64
CA ASP A 141 7.05 -19.95 -6.82
C ASP A 141 5.88 -20.35 -7.70
N ILE A 142 5.21 -19.35 -8.29
CA ILE A 142 4.33 -19.60 -9.43
C ILE A 142 5.21 -20.11 -10.59
N PRO A 143 4.87 -21.24 -11.25
CA PRO A 143 5.68 -21.77 -12.34
C PRO A 143 5.98 -20.72 -13.41
N THR A 144 7.26 -20.62 -13.80
CA THR A 144 7.78 -19.61 -14.73
C THR A 144 7.07 -19.64 -16.09
N ASP A 145 6.67 -20.83 -16.56
CA ASP A 145 5.95 -21.00 -17.82
C ASP A 145 4.53 -20.42 -17.77
N ILE A 146 3.86 -20.51 -16.62
CA ILE A 146 2.54 -19.88 -16.39
C ILE A 146 2.69 -18.36 -16.48
N LEU A 147 3.70 -17.79 -15.78
CA LEU A 147 3.93 -16.35 -15.79
C LEU A 147 4.38 -15.86 -17.18
N ALA A 148 5.25 -16.59 -17.86
CA ALA A 148 5.69 -16.26 -19.22
C ALA A 148 4.50 -16.17 -20.18
N LYS A 149 3.58 -17.11 -20.12
CA LYS A 149 2.36 -17.12 -20.94
C LYS A 149 1.42 -15.97 -20.53
N ALA A 150 1.21 -15.75 -19.23
CA ALA A 150 0.31 -14.71 -18.72
C ALA A 150 0.79 -13.28 -19.07
N PHE A 151 2.12 -13.04 -18.99
CA PHE A 151 2.74 -11.76 -19.29
C PHE A 151 3.19 -11.62 -20.76
N GLN A 152 2.95 -12.64 -21.60
CA GLN A 152 3.29 -12.66 -23.03
C GLN A 152 4.78 -12.33 -23.28
N THR A 153 5.67 -12.96 -22.49
CA THR A 153 7.12 -12.72 -22.53
C THR A 153 7.91 -14.01 -22.38
N ASP A 154 9.23 -13.94 -22.56
CA ASP A 154 10.12 -15.10 -22.44
C ASP A 154 10.28 -15.58 -21.00
N ALA A 155 10.36 -16.90 -20.81
CA ALA A 155 10.58 -17.52 -19.51
C ALA A 155 11.87 -17.04 -18.82
N ALA A 156 12.92 -16.73 -19.59
CA ALA A 156 14.16 -16.18 -19.05
C ALA A 156 13.97 -14.80 -18.40
N ILE A 157 13.10 -13.95 -18.96
CA ILE A 157 12.76 -12.64 -18.37
C ILE A 157 12.03 -12.86 -17.06
N ILE A 158 11.05 -13.75 -17.02
CA ILE A 158 10.31 -14.09 -15.80
C ILE A 158 11.26 -14.62 -14.72
N ALA A 159 12.13 -15.58 -15.04
CA ALA A 159 13.10 -16.12 -14.10
C ALA A 159 14.02 -15.03 -13.51
N ASN A 160 14.47 -14.08 -14.35
CA ASN A 160 15.27 -12.93 -13.91
C ASN A 160 14.49 -11.97 -12.99
N ILE A 161 13.18 -11.86 -13.15
CA ILE A 161 12.34 -11.07 -12.26
C ILE A 161 12.14 -11.81 -10.94
N GLN A 162 11.74 -13.10 -10.97
CA GLN A 162 11.55 -13.93 -9.77
C GLN A 162 12.81 -13.96 -8.88
N ALA A 163 14.00 -13.98 -9.48
CA ALA A 163 15.27 -13.94 -8.74
C ALA A 163 15.52 -12.64 -7.94
N LYS A 164 14.66 -11.62 -8.05
CA LYS A 164 14.77 -10.35 -7.31
C LYS A 164 13.86 -10.28 -6.08
N PHE A 165 12.98 -11.24 -5.91
CA PHE A 165 12.02 -11.36 -4.83
C PHE A 165 12.30 -12.58 -3.95
#